data_3dfa86fbec9b2fea57d58ed901068ace
#
_entry.id   3dfa86fbec9b2fea57d58ed901068ace
#
_cell.length_a   1.000
_cell.length_b   1.000
_cell.length_c   1.000
_cell.angle_alpha   90.00
_cell.angle_beta   90.00
_cell.angle_gamma   90.00
#
_symmetry.space_group_name_H-M   'P 1'
#
loop_
_entity.id
_entity.type
_entity.pdbx_description
1 polymer ?
#
loop_
_entity_poly.entity_id
_entity_poly.type
_entity_poly.pdbx_seq_one_letter_code
_entity_poly.pdbx_strand_id
1 'polypeptide(L)'
;VTPQAQGSALKTIVNIYTWDEEHFEQQAINLKRLFYKYRARAIAIDANGLGIGLIDFMVKNQTDPETNELLPNFGVENDDEGFYKKYKDGDTEIDAMYLIKANAPINTEAHTYVQTQLSSGRIKFLIDENQAKVKLMSTKMG
;
A
#
# COMPACT_ATOMS: atom_id res chain seq x y z
N VAL A 1 -12.58 -10.50 -16.94
CA VAL A 1 -13.56 -9.87 -16.03
C VAL A 1 -14.03 -8.58 -16.66
N THR A 2 -15.35 -8.43 -16.81
CA THR A 2 -15.93 -7.21 -17.35
C THR A 2 -15.76 -6.03 -16.36
N PRO A 3 -15.65 -4.76 -16.83
CA PRO A 3 -15.53 -3.60 -15.95
C PRO A 3 -16.66 -3.50 -14.90
N GLN A 4 -17.87 -3.92 -15.27
CA GLN A 4 -19.03 -3.94 -14.37
C GLN A 4 -18.86 -4.94 -13.22
N ALA A 5 -18.27 -6.10 -13.48
CA ALA A 5 -18.01 -7.09 -12.45
C ALA A 5 -16.94 -6.62 -11.45
N GLN A 6 -15.95 -5.84 -11.88
CA GLN A 6 -14.95 -5.24 -10.99
C GLN A 6 -15.57 -4.23 -10.03
N GLY A 7 -16.48 -3.36 -10.49
CA GLY A 7 -17.16 -2.38 -9.65
C GLY A 7 -18.10 -2.98 -8.61
N SER A 8 -18.62 -4.20 -8.85
CA SER A 8 -19.52 -4.91 -7.94
C SER A 8 -18.83 -5.89 -7.00
N ALA A 9 -17.54 -6.14 -7.17
CA ALA A 9 -16.79 -7.08 -6.34
C ALA A 9 -16.73 -6.63 -4.88
N LEU A 10 -16.92 -7.59 -3.97
CA LEU A 10 -16.74 -7.37 -2.54
C LEU A 10 -15.25 -7.16 -2.24
N LYS A 11 -14.94 -6.10 -1.49
CA LYS A 11 -13.60 -5.78 -1.04
C LYS A 11 -13.53 -5.96 0.47
N THR A 12 -12.49 -6.63 0.94
CA THR A 12 -12.28 -6.84 2.38
C THR A 12 -10.99 -6.17 2.82
N ILE A 13 -11.08 -5.27 3.80
CA ILE A 13 -9.90 -4.69 4.45
C ILE A 13 -9.45 -5.67 5.52
N VAL A 14 -8.30 -6.30 5.28
CA VAL A 14 -7.79 -7.37 6.16
C VAL A 14 -6.98 -6.84 7.31
N ASN A 15 -6.32 -5.70 7.17
CA ASN A 15 -5.58 -5.05 8.25
C ASN A 15 -5.26 -3.58 7.92
N ILE A 16 -4.93 -2.82 8.95
CA ILE A 16 -4.45 -1.44 8.85
C ILE A 16 -3.23 -1.32 9.77
N TYR A 17 -2.13 -0.82 9.23
CA TYR A 17 -0.89 -0.59 9.97
C TYR A 17 -0.57 0.91 9.99
N THR A 18 -0.07 1.38 11.12
CA THR A 18 0.41 2.75 11.30
C THR A 18 1.82 2.69 11.87
N TRP A 19 2.74 3.42 11.24
CA TRP A 19 4.11 3.57 11.70
C TRP A 19 4.40 5.05 11.88
N ASP A 20 4.68 5.44 13.10
CA ASP A 20 5.02 6.80 13.46
C ASP A 20 6.53 6.92 13.66
N GLU A 21 7.12 8.02 13.19
CA GLU A 21 8.53 8.38 13.40
C GLU A 21 9.58 7.38 12.86
N GLU A 22 9.19 6.44 12.02
CA GLU A 22 10.16 5.53 11.41
C GLU A 22 10.83 6.13 10.16
N HIS A 23 12.11 5.82 9.98
CA HIS A 23 12.83 6.18 8.76
C HIS A 23 12.24 5.49 7.53
N PHE A 24 12.34 6.13 6.38
CA PHE A 24 11.82 5.59 5.12
C PHE A 24 12.38 4.21 4.78
N GLU A 25 13.66 3.96 5.09
CA GLU A 25 14.24 2.64 4.89
C GLU A 25 13.52 1.56 5.70
N GLN A 26 13.24 1.82 6.97
CA GLN A 26 12.50 0.87 7.81
C GLN A 26 11.06 0.71 7.34
N GLN A 27 10.42 1.79 6.91
CA GLN A 27 9.07 1.71 6.33
C GLN A 27 9.05 0.87 5.06
N ALA A 28 10.06 1.01 4.20
CA ALA A 28 10.19 0.19 2.98
C ALA A 28 10.38 -1.29 3.32
N ILE A 29 11.21 -1.61 4.29
CA ILE A 29 11.39 -2.98 4.78
C ILE A 29 10.07 -3.54 5.30
N ASN A 30 9.34 -2.79 6.11
CA ASN A 30 8.04 -3.18 6.64
C ASN A 30 7.01 -3.44 5.53
N LEU A 31 6.96 -2.57 4.52
CA LEU A 31 6.08 -2.76 3.36
C LEU A 31 6.42 -4.01 2.55
N LYS A 32 7.69 -4.26 2.31
CA LYS A 32 8.13 -5.47 1.62
C LYS A 32 7.79 -6.73 2.41
N ARG A 33 7.97 -6.71 3.74
CA ARG A 33 7.53 -7.81 4.61
C ARG A 33 6.03 -8.07 4.49
N LEU A 34 5.21 -7.01 4.52
CA LEU A 34 3.76 -7.12 4.38
C LEU A 34 3.35 -7.66 3.02
N PHE A 35 4.03 -7.23 1.95
CA PHE A 35 3.80 -7.73 0.60
C PHE A 35 3.90 -9.24 0.54
N TYR A 36 4.96 -9.81 1.09
CA TYR A 36 5.15 -11.26 1.13
C TYR A 36 4.22 -11.96 2.12
N LYS A 37 4.02 -11.36 3.30
CA LYS A 37 3.13 -11.92 4.33
C LYS A 37 1.71 -12.14 3.81
N TYR A 38 1.16 -11.16 3.11
CA TYR A 38 -0.19 -11.22 2.58
C TYR A 38 -0.26 -11.74 1.15
N ARG A 39 0.87 -12.14 0.57
CA ARG A 39 0.95 -12.56 -0.85
C ARG A 39 0.30 -11.52 -1.77
N ALA A 40 0.61 -10.26 -1.52
CA ALA A 40 0.07 -9.16 -2.29
C ALA A 40 0.52 -9.24 -3.76
N ARG A 41 -0.26 -8.66 -4.64
CA ARG A 41 0.06 -8.58 -6.07
C ARG A 41 0.51 -7.20 -6.49
N ALA A 42 0.14 -6.19 -5.71
CA ALA A 42 0.45 -4.81 -6.01
C ALA A 42 0.54 -3.99 -4.73
N ILE A 43 1.32 -2.91 -4.80
CA ILE A 43 1.38 -1.86 -3.79
C ILE A 43 1.08 -0.54 -4.49
N ALA A 44 0.12 0.22 -3.97
CA ALA A 44 -0.12 1.59 -4.40
C ALA A 44 0.47 2.55 -3.37
N ILE A 45 1.25 3.52 -3.82
CA ILE A 45 1.91 4.51 -2.95
C ILE A 45 1.52 5.90 -3.42
N ASP A 46 1.11 6.76 -2.47
CA ASP A 46 0.97 8.18 -2.75
C ASP A 46 2.35 8.81 -2.92
N ALA A 47 2.66 9.21 -4.15
CA ALA A 47 3.95 9.74 -4.53
C ALA A 47 4.08 11.26 -4.30
N ASN A 48 3.14 11.89 -3.61
CA ASN A 48 3.22 13.30 -3.24
C ASN A 48 4.04 13.49 -1.95
N GLY A 49 4.83 14.54 -1.91
CA GLY A 49 5.55 14.93 -0.70
C GLY A 49 6.46 13.84 -0.14
N LEU A 50 6.18 13.40 1.07
CA LEU A 50 7.00 12.41 1.80
C LEU A 50 7.06 11.03 1.13
N GLY A 51 6.07 10.69 0.31
CA GLY A 51 6.05 9.43 -0.43
C GLY A 51 7.25 9.22 -1.35
N ILE A 52 7.83 10.30 -1.87
CA ILE A 52 9.02 10.24 -2.73
C ILE A 52 10.21 9.62 -1.97
N GLY A 53 10.43 10.01 -0.72
CA GLY A 53 11.51 9.45 0.10
C GLY A 53 11.37 7.95 0.34
N LEU A 54 10.15 7.47 0.54
CA LEU A 54 9.86 6.05 0.67
C LEU A 54 10.16 5.28 -0.62
N ILE A 55 9.77 5.84 -1.77
CA ILE A 55 9.98 5.22 -3.07
C ILE A 55 11.46 4.98 -3.35
N ASP A 56 12.33 5.91 -2.97
CA ASP A 56 13.79 5.78 -3.15
C ASP A 56 14.37 4.52 -2.48
N PHE A 57 13.76 4.06 -1.40
CA PHE A 57 14.15 2.80 -0.76
C PHE A 57 13.42 1.59 -1.35
N MET A 58 12.18 1.74 -1.77
CA MET A 58 11.42 0.64 -2.38
C MET A 58 12.04 0.14 -3.68
N VAL A 59 12.64 1.02 -4.49
CA VAL A 59 13.28 0.68 -5.77
C VAL A 59 14.68 0.09 -5.63
N LYS A 60 15.16 -0.10 -4.40
CA LYS A 60 16.47 -0.69 -4.10
C LYS A 60 16.34 -2.03 -3.39
N ASN A 61 17.33 -2.90 -3.58
CA ASN A 61 17.46 -4.10 -2.77
C ASN A 61 17.75 -3.73 -1.32
N GLN A 62 17.18 -4.47 -0.40
CA GLN A 62 17.40 -4.32 1.03
C GLN A 62 17.60 -5.68 1.67
N THR A 63 18.20 -5.71 2.84
CA THR A 63 18.32 -6.93 3.64
C THR A 63 17.45 -6.77 4.88
N ASP A 64 16.61 -7.75 5.14
CA ASP A 64 15.81 -7.79 6.35
C ASP A 64 16.74 -7.94 7.57
N PRO A 65 16.76 -6.98 8.50
CA PRO A 65 17.66 -7.04 9.65
C PRO A 65 17.31 -8.15 10.65
N GLU A 66 16.09 -8.68 10.61
CA GLU A 66 15.66 -9.75 11.52
C GLU A 66 15.98 -11.15 10.97
N THR A 67 15.78 -11.36 9.66
CA THR A 67 15.92 -12.66 9.03
C THR A 67 17.21 -12.79 8.21
N ASN A 68 17.88 -11.67 7.93
CA ASN A 68 19.04 -11.57 7.03
C ASN A 68 18.73 -12.01 5.59
N GLU A 69 17.47 -12.05 5.21
CA GLU A 69 17.02 -12.39 3.86
C GLU A 69 17.04 -11.17 2.95
N LEU A 70 17.28 -11.40 1.66
CA LEU A 70 17.18 -10.37 0.65
C LEU A 70 15.71 -9.99 0.43
N LEU A 71 15.43 -8.69 0.50
CA LEU A 71 14.18 -8.07 0.08
C LEU A 71 14.43 -7.37 -1.25
N PRO A 72 14.02 -7.96 -2.38
CA PRO A 72 14.32 -7.40 -3.69
C PRO A 72 13.72 -6.01 -3.91
N ASN A 73 14.31 -5.28 -4.84
CA ASN A 73 13.79 -4.00 -5.31
C ASN A 73 12.41 -4.17 -5.98
N PHE A 74 11.57 -3.18 -5.81
CA PHE A 74 10.24 -3.14 -6.43
C PHE A 74 10.27 -2.18 -7.63
N GLY A 75 9.84 -2.69 -8.79
CA GLY A 75 9.67 -1.91 -9.99
C GLY A 75 8.36 -1.12 -9.97
N VAL A 76 8.36 0.01 -10.68
CA VAL A 76 7.17 0.86 -10.84
C VAL A 76 6.48 0.51 -12.15
N GLU A 77 5.25 0.00 -12.04
CA GLU A 77 4.44 -0.43 -13.18
C GLU A 77 3.97 0.73 -14.06
N ASN A 78 3.62 1.85 -13.45
CA ASN A 78 3.13 3.04 -14.16
C ASN A 78 4.21 4.12 -14.35
N ASP A 79 5.43 3.71 -14.61
CA ASP A 79 6.58 4.58 -14.87
C ASP A 79 6.66 4.93 -16.37
N ASP A 80 5.70 5.71 -16.86
CA ASP A 80 5.58 6.04 -18.28
C ASP A 80 6.81 6.80 -18.83
N GLU A 81 7.42 7.62 -18.00
CA GLU A 81 8.63 8.40 -18.33
C GLU A 81 9.92 7.58 -18.19
N GLY A 82 9.85 6.40 -17.58
CA GLY A 82 11.00 5.53 -17.36
C GLY A 82 11.98 6.06 -16.31
N PHE A 83 11.51 6.94 -15.41
CA PHE A 83 12.37 7.57 -14.40
C PHE A 83 13.00 6.53 -13.44
N TYR A 84 12.25 5.48 -13.08
CA TYR A 84 12.70 4.46 -12.15
C TYR A 84 13.40 3.27 -12.82
N LYS A 85 13.39 3.18 -14.14
CA LYS A 85 14.05 2.09 -14.90
C LYS A 85 15.54 1.97 -14.63
N LYS A 86 16.19 3.07 -14.26
CA LYS A 86 17.61 3.10 -13.91
C LYS A 86 17.96 2.30 -12.64
N TYR A 87 16.97 2.00 -11.82
CA TYR A 87 17.13 1.20 -10.60
C TYR A 87 16.86 -0.28 -10.84
N LYS A 88 16.48 -0.65 -12.06
CA LYS A 88 16.23 -2.04 -12.42
C LYS A 88 17.51 -2.85 -12.28
N ASP A 89 17.50 -3.80 -11.36
CA ASP A 89 18.67 -4.62 -11.01
C ASP A 89 18.42 -6.10 -11.39
N GLY A 90 18.45 -6.34 -12.70
CA GLY A 90 18.39 -7.69 -13.26
C GLY A 90 17.11 -8.46 -12.93
N ASP A 91 17.26 -9.75 -12.61
CA ASP A 91 16.16 -10.70 -12.46
C ASP A 91 15.51 -10.68 -11.06
N THR A 92 15.97 -9.81 -10.17
CA THR A 92 15.45 -9.76 -8.78
C THR A 92 14.30 -8.77 -8.59
N GLU A 93 14.03 -7.92 -9.57
CA GLU A 93 12.99 -6.92 -9.49
C GLU A 93 11.59 -7.53 -9.41
N ILE A 94 10.78 -6.99 -8.50
CA ILE A 94 9.36 -7.32 -8.37
C ILE A 94 8.53 -6.16 -8.94
N ASP A 95 7.98 -6.35 -10.13
CA ASP A 95 7.14 -5.35 -10.81
C ASP A 95 5.73 -5.34 -10.18
N ALA A 96 5.54 -4.52 -9.16
CA ALA A 96 4.28 -4.52 -8.42
C ALA A 96 3.89 -3.15 -7.84
N MET A 97 4.69 -2.11 -8.03
CA MET A 97 4.47 -0.83 -7.40
C MET A 97 3.79 0.16 -8.33
N TYR A 98 2.69 0.75 -7.88
CA TYR A 98 1.94 1.80 -8.59
C TYR A 98 2.05 3.11 -7.83
N LEU A 99 2.50 4.17 -8.50
CA LEU A 99 2.61 5.50 -7.91
C LEU A 99 1.37 6.32 -8.25
N ILE A 100 0.76 6.87 -7.20
CA ILE A 100 -0.42 7.73 -7.32
C ILE A 100 0.01 9.16 -7.00
N LYS A 101 -0.14 10.06 -7.97
CA LYS A 101 0.02 11.51 -7.73
C LYS A 101 -1.36 12.09 -7.49
N ALA A 102 -1.84 11.98 -6.26
CA ALA A 102 -3.16 12.44 -5.90
C ALA A 102 -3.25 13.97 -6.00
N ASN A 103 -4.30 14.44 -6.64
CA ASN A 103 -4.69 15.85 -6.70
C ASN A 103 -6.12 16.00 -6.18
N ALA A 104 -6.62 17.23 -6.07
CA ALA A 104 -7.96 17.47 -5.51
C ALA A 104 -9.08 16.72 -6.26
N PRO A 105 -9.14 16.70 -7.60
CA PRO A 105 -10.14 15.91 -8.31
C PRO A 105 -10.02 14.40 -8.05
N ILE A 106 -8.83 13.84 -8.06
CA ILE A 106 -8.58 12.41 -7.78
C ILE A 106 -8.99 12.07 -6.36
N ASN A 107 -8.64 12.91 -5.38
CA ASN A 107 -9.01 12.71 -3.98
C ASN A 107 -10.53 12.74 -3.78
N THR A 108 -11.22 13.66 -4.43
CA THR A 108 -12.69 13.76 -4.38
C THR A 108 -13.34 12.51 -5.00
N GLU A 109 -12.86 12.09 -6.14
CA GLU A 109 -13.37 10.87 -6.82
C GLU A 109 -13.14 9.62 -5.99
N ALA A 110 -11.94 9.45 -5.42
CA ALA A 110 -11.62 8.34 -4.55
C ALA A 110 -12.49 8.33 -3.29
N HIS A 111 -12.69 9.48 -2.65
CA HIS A 111 -13.56 9.62 -1.49
C HIS A 111 -15.01 9.25 -1.80
N THR A 112 -15.57 9.76 -2.90
CA THR A 112 -16.91 9.43 -3.36
C THR A 112 -17.06 7.94 -3.65
N TYR A 113 -16.07 7.34 -4.30
CA TYR A 113 -16.05 5.90 -4.59
C TYR A 113 -16.09 5.07 -3.30
N VAL A 114 -15.24 5.39 -2.33
CA VAL A 114 -15.21 4.68 -1.03
C VAL A 114 -16.54 4.82 -0.30
N GLN A 115 -17.12 6.02 -0.24
CA GLN A 115 -18.43 6.25 0.37
C GLN A 115 -19.52 5.40 -0.29
N THR A 116 -19.55 5.35 -1.61
CA THR A 116 -20.52 4.54 -2.37
C THR A 116 -20.34 3.05 -2.08
N GLN A 117 -19.11 2.56 -2.04
CA GLN A 117 -18.81 1.16 -1.75
C GLN A 117 -19.19 0.78 -0.31
N LEU A 118 -18.93 1.65 0.66
CA LEU A 118 -19.34 1.45 2.05
C LEU A 118 -20.86 1.42 2.20
N SER A 119 -21.58 2.38 1.59
CA SER A 119 -23.04 2.48 1.64
C SER A 119 -23.72 1.28 1.01
N SER A 120 -23.14 0.71 -0.04
CA SER A 120 -23.68 -0.48 -0.73
C SER A 120 -23.24 -1.81 -0.12
N GLY A 121 -22.49 -1.79 0.98
CA GLY A 121 -22.00 -3.01 1.64
C GLY A 121 -20.93 -3.77 0.87
N ARG A 122 -20.22 -3.12 -0.06
CA ARG A 122 -19.19 -3.75 -0.90
C ARG A 122 -17.79 -3.69 -0.32
N ILE A 123 -17.61 -2.96 0.80
CA ILE A 123 -16.37 -2.96 1.58
C ILE A 123 -16.68 -3.59 2.94
N LYS A 124 -15.91 -4.59 3.29
CA LYS A 124 -15.95 -5.25 4.61
C LYS A 124 -14.65 -5.07 5.35
N PHE A 125 -14.74 -5.03 6.66
CA PHE A 125 -13.61 -5.12 7.58
C PHE A 125 -13.62 -6.50 8.24
N LEU A 126 -12.45 -7.08 8.47
CA LEU A 126 -12.34 -8.35 9.21
C LEU A 126 -12.65 -8.19 10.70
N ILE A 127 -12.51 -6.99 11.24
CA ILE A 127 -12.82 -6.69 12.64
C ILE A 127 -14.28 -6.28 12.70
N ASP A 128 -15.09 -6.92 13.58
CA ASP A 128 -16.47 -6.51 13.78
C ASP A 128 -16.54 -5.11 14.42
N GLU A 129 -17.69 -4.46 14.28
CA GLU A 129 -17.89 -3.10 14.73
C GLU A 129 -17.67 -2.93 16.25
N ASN A 130 -18.05 -3.92 17.05
CA ASN A 130 -17.88 -3.89 18.49
C ASN A 130 -16.41 -3.97 18.90
N GLN A 131 -15.64 -4.85 18.27
CA GLN A 131 -14.20 -4.95 18.49
C GLN A 131 -13.46 -3.68 18.06
N ALA A 132 -13.88 -3.07 16.96
CA ALA A 132 -13.32 -1.80 16.52
C ALA A 132 -13.61 -0.66 17.51
N LYS A 133 -14.82 -0.58 18.05
CA LYS A 133 -15.21 0.39 19.07
C LYS A 133 -14.39 0.23 20.35
N VAL A 134 -14.23 -1.00 20.86
CA VAL A 134 -13.43 -1.29 22.05
C VAL A 134 -11.98 -0.86 21.85
N LYS A 135 -11.39 -1.18 20.70
CA LYS A 135 -10.02 -0.81 20.36
C LYS A 135 -9.83 0.71 20.31
N LEU A 136 -10.79 1.42 19.73
CA LEU A 136 -10.77 2.89 19.64
C LEU A 136 -10.89 3.53 21.01
N MET A 137 -11.74 3.01 21.88
CA MET A 137 -11.91 3.50 23.27
C MET A 137 -10.66 3.26 24.09
N SER A 138 -10.03 2.11 24.00
CA SER A 138 -8.78 1.83 24.71
C SER A 138 -7.63 2.73 24.29
N THR A 139 -7.57 3.10 23.02
CA THR A 139 -6.57 4.06 22.50
C THR A 139 -6.79 5.48 23.01
N LYS A 140 -8.05 5.89 23.21
CA LYS A 140 -8.38 7.22 23.77
C LYS A 140 -8.16 7.31 25.29
N MET A 141 -8.22 6.20 25.98
CA MET A 141 -8.03 6.15 27.43
C MET A 141 -6.59 5.87 27.85
N GLY A 142 -5.78 5.47 26.91
CA GLY A 142 -4.35 5.26 27.11
C GLY A 142 -3.54 6.46 26.74
#